data_c2e6b4466e3f314da58e3de28ded9e6d
#
_entry.id   c2e6b4466e3f314da58e3de28ded9e6d
#
_cell.length_a   1.000
_cell.length_b   1.000
_cell.length_c   1.000
_cell.angle_alpha   90.00
_cell.angle_beta   90.00
_cell.angle_gamma   90.00
#
_symmetry.space_group_name_H-M   'P 1'
#
loop_
_entity.id
_entity.type
_entity.pdbx_description
1 polymer ?
#
loop_
_entity_poly.entity_id
_entity_poly.type
_entity_poly.pdbx_seq_one_letter_code
_entity_poly.pdbx_strand_id
1 'polypeptide(L)'
;MKKIIFLDVDGVLNIYSESYKTNSVDNDNKFPELITRMEYHLVKRLEFIIDMTDAEIVLISGWDLKSTKRVLKQNNFKHLDKLKEKLNSNDRILGILNYVKQNKIDKFIVLDDETDFERILELVPKEFKNSWIEIDFSEGLTNKISLYAFKLLNDLI
;
A
#
# COMPACT_ATOMS: atom_id res chain seq x y z
N MET A 1 15.48 1.23 14.49
CA MET A 1 15.11 0.40 13.30
C MET A 1 14.03 1.14 12.52
N LYS A 2 14.33 1.48 11.26
CA LYS A 2 13.39 2.23 10.41
C LYS A 2 12.49 1.26 9.64
N LYS A 3 11.18 1.37 9.86
CA LYS A 3 10.16 0.50 9.26
C LYS A 3 9.26 1.30 8.33
N ILE A 4 9.00 0.78 7.13
CA ILE A 4 8.17 1.45 6.10
C ILE A 4 7.06 0.54 5.61
N ILE A 5 5.89 1.12 5.43
CA ILE A 5 4.78 0.56 4.67
C ILE A 5 4.71 1.30 3.34
N PHE A 6 5.03 0.64 2.24
CA PHE A 6 4.71 1.16 0.91
C PHE A 6 3.26 0.83 0.62
N LEU A 7 2.43 1.85 0.50
CA LEU A 7 0.98 1.73 0.51
C LEU A 7 0.37 2.14 -0.83
N ASP A 8 -0.32 1.22 -1.47
CA ASP A 8 -1.33 1.53 -2.47
C ASP A 8 -2.68 1.80 -1.78
N VAL A 9 -3.57 2.52 -2.43
CA VAL A 9 -4.88 2.90 -1.87
C VAL A 9 -6.00 2.08 -2.49
N ASP A 10 -6.15 2.11 -3.82
CA ASP A 10 -7.23 1.41 -4.50
C ASP A 10 -7.02 -0.11 -4.42
N GLY A 11 -8.06 -0.81 -3.97
CA GLY A 11 -8.01 -2.23 -3.70
C GLY A 11 -7.33 -2.63 -2.37
N VAL A 12 -6.81 -1.66 -1.61
CA VAL A 12 -6.18 -1.86 -0.30
C VAL A 12 -7.00 -1.22 0.82
N LEU A 13 -7.24 0.08 0.72
CA LEU A 13 -8.06 0.86 1.67
C LEU A 13 -9.48 1.13 1.17
N ASN A 14 -9.79 0.70 -0.02
CA ASN A 14 -11.13 0.60 -0.59
C ASN A 14 -11.25 -0.72 -1.37
N ILE A 15 -12.47 -1.06 -1.73
CA ILE A 15 -12.76 -2.25 -2.52
C ILE A 15 -13.45 -1.85 -3.83
N TYR A 16 -13.23 -2.63 -4.86
CA TYR A 16 -13.90 -2.44 -6.15
C TYR A 16 -14.15 -3.79 -6.84
N SER A 17 -14.97 -3.78 -7.90
CA SER A 17 -15.28 -4.99 -8.68
C SER A 17 -14.40 -5.09 -9.93
N GLU A 18 -14.28 -6.29 -10.50
CA GLU A 18 -13.57 -6.50 -11.77
C GLU A 18 -14.17 -5.67 -12.93
N SER A 19 -15.48 -5.44 -12.91
CA SER A 19 -16.14 -4.57 -13.89
C SER A 19 -15.62 -3.14 -13.85
N TYR A 20 -15.19 -2.65 -12.70
CA TYR A 20 -14.54 -1.36 -12.57
C TYR A 20 -13.15 -1.35 -13.25
N LYS A 21 -12.36 -2.41 -13.08
CA LYS A 21 -11.06 -2.56 -13.75
C LYS A 21 -11.19 -2.60 -15.27
N THR A 22 -12.17 -3.34 -15.79
CA THR A 22 -12.38 -3.50 -17.24
C THR A 22 -12.96 -2.25 -17.89
N ASN A 23 -13.82 -1.52 -17.20
CA ASN A 23 -14.42 -0.26 -17.68
C ASN A 23 -13.41 0.91 -17.70
N SER A 24 -12.29 0.77 -17.03
CA SER A 24 -11.21 1.78 -17.06
C SER A 24 -10.53 1.91 -18.44
N VAL A 25 -10.82 1.01 -19.35
CA VAL A 25 -10.27 0.96 -20.72
C VAL A 25 -11.34 1.28 -21.78
N ASP A 26 -12.50 1.78 -21.39
CA ASP A 26 -13.57 2.04 -22.35
C ASP A 26 -13.27 3.25 -23.23
N ASN A 27 -13.46 3.05 -24.53
CA ASN A 27 -13.04 3.90 -25.66
C ASN A 27 -13.66 5.31 -25.71
N ASP A 28 -14.44 5.72 -24.73
CA ASP A 28 -15.20 6.98 -24.75
C ASP A 28 -14.57 8.16 -23.99
N ASN A 29 -13.30 8.10 -23.59
CA ASN A 29 -12.64 9.16 -22.80
C ASN A 29 -13.39 9.58 -21.52
N LYS A 30 -14.35 8.80 -21.06
CA LYS A 30 -14.95 8.96 -19.75
C LYS A 30 -14.12 8.12 -18.78
N PHE A 31 -13.27 8.79 -18.00
CA PHE A 31 -12.66 8.16 -16.84
C PHE A 31 -13.80 7.55 -16.00
N PRO A 32 -13.75 6.25 -15.66
CA PRO A 32 -14.67 5.71 -14.68
C PRO A 32 -14.63 6.62 -13.45
N GLU A 33 -15.76 6.78 -12.78
CA GLU A 33 -15.80 7.57 -11.56
C GLU A 33 -14.63 7.13 -10.66
N LEU A 34 -13.66 8.02 -10.49
CA LEU A 34 -12.50 7.75 -9.64
C LEU A 34 -13.01 7.36 -8.27
N ILE A 35 -12.55 6.24 -7.74
CA ILE A 35 -12.83 5.92 -6.35
C ILE A 35 -12.21 7.02 -5.50
N THR A 36 -13.05 7.77 -4.80
CA THR A 36 -12.64 8.93 -4.00
C THR A 36 -12.81 8.70 -2.50
N ARG A 37 -13.04 7.45 -2.11
CA ARG A 37 -13.33 7.05 -0.72
C ARG A 37 -12.38 5.98 -0.24
N MET A 38 -12.32 5.83 1.07
CA MET A 38 -11.73 4.68 1.75
C MET A 38 -12.78 4.04 2.66
N GLU A 39 -12.66 2.74 2.91
CA GLU A 39 -13.53 2.03 3.85
C GLU A 39 -12.98 2.19 5.27
N TYR A 40 -13.83 2.62 6.20
CA TYR A 40 -13.43 2.87 7.58
C TYR A 40 -12.71 1.68 8.24
N HIS A 41 -13.26 0.48 8.08
CA HIS A 41 -12.68 -0.73 8.67
C HIS A 41 -11.29 -1.09 8.09
N LEU A 42 -11.04 -0.78 6.81
CA LEU A 42 -9.73 -1.01 6.18
C LEU A 42 -8.70 0.00 6.70
N VAL A 43 -9.10 1.26 6.85
CA VAL A 43 -8.26 2.29 7.46
C VAL A 43 -7.89 1.93 8.90
N LYS A 44 -8.82 1.37 9.67
CA LYS A 44 -8.55 0.92 11.05
C LYS A 44 -7.56 -0.26 11.10
N ARG A 45 -7.55 -1.11 10.11
CA ARG A 45 -6.55 -2.18 10.00
C ARG A 45 -5.16 -1.67 9.68
N LEU A 46 -5.05 -0.65 8.83
CA LEU A 46 -3.78 0.06 8.61
C LEU A 46 -3.30 0.72 9.91
N GLU A 47 -4.19 1.38 10.62
CA GLU A 47 -3.90 1.99 11.92
C GLU A 47 -3.38 0.96 12.94
N PHE A 48 -3.98 -0.22 13.00
CA PHE A 48 -3.48 -1.33 13.82
C PHE A 48 -2.02 -1.69 13.50
N ILE A 49 -1.67 -1.82 12.22
CA ILE A 49 -0.29 -2.15 11.83
C ILE A 49 0.67 -1.07 12.37
N ILE A 50 0.31 0.21 12.24
CA ILE A 50 1.16 1.31 12.69
C ILE A 50 1.25 1.35 14.22
N ASP A 51 0.14 1.17 14.93
CA ASP A 51 0.11 1.10 16.39
C ASP A 51 1.08 0.02 16.93
N MET A 52 1.18 -1.10 16.22
CA MET A 52 1.97 -2.25 16.65
C MET A 52 3.43 -2.23 16.15
N THR A 53 3.78 -1.37 15.20
CA THR A 53 5.09 -1.41 14.55
C THR A 53 5.83 -0.09 14.56
N ASP A 54 5.12 1.01 14.78
CA ASP A 54 5.60 2.40 14.62
C ASP A 54 6.12 2.71 13.21
N ALA A 55 5.65 1.98 12.20
CA ALA A 55 6.08 2.15 10.81
C ALA A 55 5.62 3.50 10.23
N GLU A 56 6.43 4.06 9.36
CA GLU A 56 6.06 5.19 8.51
C GLU A 56 5.43 4.69 7.20
N ILE A 57 4.67 5.54 6.53
CA ILE A 57 4.01 5.23 5.26
C ILE A 57 4.66 6.03 4.14
N VAL A 58 4.97 5.34 3.04
CA VAL A 58 5.30 5.93 1.75
C VAL A 58 4.23 5.52 0.75
N LEU A 59 3.55 6.51 0.18
CA LEU A 59 2.47 6.27 -0.77
C LEU A 59 3.02 5.85 -2.14
N ILE A 60 2.47 4.77 -2.69
CA ILE A 60 2.81 4.27 -4.04
C ILE A 60 1.59 4.26 -4.98
N SER A 61 0.50 4.85 -4.55
CA SER A 61 -0.79 4.92 -5.25
C SER A 61 -0.80 5.99 -6.36
N GLY A 62 -1.75 5.89 -7.28
CA GLY A 62 -2.13 6.98 -8.17
C GLY A 62 -2.76 8.18 -7.46
N TRP A 63 -3.22 8.01 -6.22
CA TRP A 63 -3.72 9.12 -5.39
C TRP A 63 -2.60 10.11 -5.07
N ASP A 64 -2.91 11.42 -5.06
CA ASP A 64 -1.98 12.40 -4.55
C ASP A 64 -1.94 12.40 -3.01
N LEU A 65 -0.84 12.92 -2.45
CA LEU A 65 -0.61 12.90 -1.01
C LEU A 65 -1.66 13.70 -0.23
N LYS A 66 -2.06 14.85 -0.74
CA LYS A 66 -3.04 15.74 -0.11
C LYS A 66 -4.42 15.09 -0.03
N SER A 67 -4.90 14.51 -1.13
CA SER A 67 -6.18 13.80 -1.17
C SER A 67 -6.18 12.58 -0.27
N THR A 68 -5.09 11.83 -0.25
CA THR A 68 -4.92 10.67 0.64
C THR A 68 -5.05 11.07 2.11
N LYS A 69 -4.32 12.10 2.53
CA LYS A 69 -4.40 12.63 3.91
C LYS A 69 -5.80 13.11 4.26
N ARG A 70 -6.46 13.79 3.35
CA ARG A 70 -7.84 14.29 3.56
C ARG A 70 -8.81 13.15 3.82
N VAL A 71 -8.79 12.10 3.00
CA VAL A 71 -9.72 10.96 3.12
C VAL A 71 -9.37 10.10 4.34
N LEU A 72 -8.10 9.92 4.65
CA LEU A 72 -7.67 9.27 5.90
C LEU A 72 -8.21 10.02 7.12
N LYS A 73 -8.11 11.34 7.12
CA LYS A 73 -8.65 12.18 8.21
C LYS A 73 -10.16 12.05 8.34
N GLN A 74 -10.91 11.99 7.22
CA GLN A 74 -12.35 11.74 7.21
C GLN A 74 -12.73 10.40 7.84
N ASN A 75 -11.84 9.43 7.82
CA ASN A 75 -11.98 8.12 8.45
C ASN A 75 -11.34 8.03 9.84
N ASN A 76 -11.07 9.16 10.48
CA ASN A 76 -10.51 9.27 11.83
C ASN A 76 -9.17 8.54 12.00
N PHE A 77 -8.33 8.57 10.97
CA PHE A 77 -6.99 7.99 11.02
C PHE A 77 -6.10 8.80 11.98
N LYS A 78 -5.49 8.12 12.95
CA LYS A 78 -4.74 8.77 14.05
C LYS A 78 -3.31 9.16 13.67
N HIS A 79 -2.74 8.56 12.62
CA HIS A 79 -1.32 8.64 12.29
C HIS A 79 -1.04 9.37 10.98
N LEU A 80 -1.70 10.52 10.74
CA LEU A 80 -1.46 11.33 9.53
C LEU A 80 0.00 11.79 9.42
N ASP A 81 0.68 11.98 10.54
CA ASP A 81 2.10 12.31 10.63
C ASP A 81 3.03 11.19 10.12
N LYS A 82 2.55 9.95 10.08
CA LYS A 82 3.29 8.79 9.54
C LYS A 82 3.27 8.73 8.02
N LEU A 83 2.35 9.39 7.34
CA LEU A 83 2.33 9.50 5.89
C LEU A 83 3.32 10.58 5.45
N LYS A 84 4.53 10.18 5.05
CA LYS A 84 5.66 11.08 4.84
C LYS A 84 5.70 11.66 3.44
N GLU A 85 5.60 10.81 2.44
CA GLU A 85 5.80 11.20 1.05
C GLU A 85 5.13 10.22 0.08
N LYS A 86 5.08 10.63 -1.18
CA LYS A 86 4.67 9.78 -2.30
C LYS A 86 5.89 9.43 -3.14
N LEU A 87 6.05 8.15 -3.42
CA LEU A 87 7.06 7.66 -4.34
C LEU A 87 6.57 7.83 -5.78
N ASN A 88 7.27 8.66 -6.55
CA ASN A 88 7.02 8.85 -7.97
C ASN A 88 8.05 8.04 -8.77
N SER A 89 7.63 6.90 -9.31
CA SER A 89 8.48 6.05 -10.14
C SER A 89 7.66 5.42 -11.25
N ASN A 90 8.24 5.36 -12.45
CA ASN A 90 7.64 4.64 -13.58
C ASN A 90 7.72 3.13 -13.40
N ASP A 91 8.64 2.65 -12.58
CA ASP A 91 8.81 1.25 -12.20
C ASP A 91 8.69 1.13 -10.67
N ARG A 92 7.57 0.59 -10.22
CA ARG A 92 7.24 0.51 -8.79
C ARG A 92 8.24 -0.34 -8.01
N ILE A 93 8.62 -1.50 -8.54
CA ILE A 93 9.56 -2.41 -7.85
C ILE A 93 10.94 -1.77 -7.72
N LEU A 94 11.50 -1.27 -8.82
CA LEU A 94 12.80 -0.60 -8.80
C LEU A 94 12.77 0.67 -7.96
N GLY A 95 11.69 1.43 -8.03
CA GLY A 95 11.49 2.63 -7.21
C GLY A 95 11.53 2.32 -5.72
N ILE A 96 10.84 1.27 -5.28
CA ILE A 96 10.85 0.80 -3.88
C ILE A 96 12.25 0.36 -3.46
N LEU A 97 12.90 -0.48 -4.26
CA LEU A 97 14.24 -0.97 -3.94
C LEU A 97 15.27 0.17 -3.84
N ASN A 98 15.21 1.13 -4.74
CA ASN A 98 16.07 2.32 -4.68
C ASN A 98 15.78 3.16 -3.44
N TYR A 99 14.51 3.37 -3.10
CA TYR A 99 14.11 4.08 -1.89
C TYR A 99 14.65 3.40 -0.63
N VAL A 100 14.48 2.09 -0.52
CA VAL A 100 14.97 1.28 0.61
C VAL A 100 16.47 1.45 0.79
N LYS A 101 17.23 1.36 -0.30
CA LYS A 101 18.69 1.52 -0.29
C LYS A 101 19.13 2.93 0.12
N GLN A 102 18.55 3.95 -0.52
CA GLN A 102 18.92 5.36 -0.31
C GLN A 102 18.59 5.83 1.11
N ASN A 103 17.49 5.38 1.67
CA ASN A 103 17.02 5.78 2.99
C ASN A 103 17.43 4.84 4.12
N LYS A 104 18.22 3.81 3.82
CA LYS A 104 18.70 2.82 4.79
C LYS A 104 17.55 2.23 5.62
N ILE A 105 16.54 1.73 4.92
CA ILE A 105 15.35 1.13 5.54
C ILE A 105 15.71 -0.27 6.06
N ASP A 106 15.43 -0.52 7.32
CA ASP A 106 15.72 -1.81 7.95
C ASP A 106 14.67 -2.87 7.62
N LYS A 107 13.40 -2.47 7.65
CA LYS A 107 12.25 -3.34 7.41
C LYS A 107 11.20 -2.62 6.57
N PHE A 108 10.59 -3.33 5.66
CA PHE A 108 9.47 -2.78 4.91
C PHE A 108 8.49 -3.86 4.46
N ILE A 109 7.27 -3.43 4.18
CA ILE A 109 6.26 -4.20 3.47
C ILE A 109 5.68 -3.35 2.34
N VAL A 110 5.17 -4.02 1.33
CA VAL A 110 4.43 -3.41 0.22
C VAL A 110 3.02 -3.96 0.25
N LEU A 111 2.04 -3.09 0.41
CA LEU A 111 0.61 -3.41 0.39
C LEU A 111 0.04 -2.93 -0.95
N ASP A 112 -0.22 -3.86 -1.85
CA ASP A 112 -0.62 -3.58 -3.22
C ASP A 112 -1.61 -4.64 -3.72
N ASP A 113 -2.60 -4.24 -4.51
CA ASP A 113 -3.55 -5.15 -5.16
C ASP A 113 -3.04 -5.67 -6.51
N GLU A 114 -1.98 -5.08 -7.04
CA GLU A 114 -1.33 -5.48 -8.30
C GLU A 114 0.14 -5.78 -8.06
N THR A 115 0.48 -7.05 -7.97
CA THR A 115 1.85 -7.51 -7.72
C THR A 115 2.37 -8.34 -8.89
N ASP A 116 3.47 -7.90 -9.50
CA ASP A 116 4.18 -8.66 -10.53
C ASP A 116 5.19 -9.61 -9.88
N PHE A 117 4.72 -10.80 -9.53
CA PHE A 117 5.54 -11.81 -8.84
C PHE A 117 6.72 -12.31 -9.67
N GLU A 118 6.61 -12.38 -11.00
CA GLU A 118 7.72 -12.79 -11.86
C GLU A 118 8.88 -11.81 -11.74
N ARG A 119 8.59 -10.51 -11.82
CA ARG A 119 9.60 -9.48 -11.65
C ARG A 119 10.16 -9.43 -10.23
N ILE A 120 9.34 -9.70 -9.21
CA ILE A 120 9.82 -9.79 -7.82
C ILE A 120 10.82 -10.95 -7.68
N LEU A 121 10.50 -12.11 -8.24
CA LEU A 121 11.41 -13.25 -8.21
C LEU A 121 12.75 -12.96 -8.89
N GLU A 122 12.72 -12.17 -9.97
CA GLU A 122 13.91 -11.81 -10.73
C GLU A 122 14.75 -10.70 -10.07
N LEU A 123 14.12 -9.62 -9.63
CA LEU A 123 14.80 -8.36 -9.27
C LEU A 123 15.02 -8.17 -7.77
N VAL A 124 14.15 -8.77 -6.93
CA VAL A 124 14.16 -8.50 -5.49
C VAL A 124 15.12 -9.46 -4.78
N PRO A 125 16.02 -8.96 -3.93
CA PRO A 125 16.87 -9.80 -3.08
C PRO A 125 16.02 -10.79 -2.25
N LYS A 126 16.57 -11.99 -2.03
CA LYS A 126 15.87 -13.10 -1.39
C LYS A 126 15.28 -12.71 -0.03
N GLU A 127 16.00 -11.94 0.74
CA GLU A 127 15.61 -11.47 2.08
C GLU A 127 14.38 -10.55 2.07
N PHE A 128 14.07 -9.91 0.93
CA PHE A 128 12.95 -8.97 0.81
C PHE A 128 11.75 -9.53 0.02
N LYS A 129 11.84 -10.73 -0.52
CA LYS A 129 10.75 -11.28 -1.36
C LYS A 129 9.43 -11.38 -0.63
N ASN A 130 9.45 -11.71 0.65
CA ASN A 130 8.24 -11.80 1.46
C ASN A 130 7.66 -10.44 1.88
N SER A 131 8.35 -9.35 1.59
CA SER A 131 7.86 -8.00 1.90
C SER A 131 6.72 -7.54 1.00
N TRP A 132 6.58 -8.14 -0.22
CA TRP A 132 5.45 -7.84 -1.11
C TRP A 132 4.25 -8.68 -0.74
N ILE A 133 3.19 -8.00 -0.30
CA ILE A 133 1.93 -8.62 0.12
C ILE A 133 0.86 -8.26 -0.90
N GLU A 134 0.44 -9.23 -1.70
CA GLU A 134 -0.67 -9.03 -2.63
C GLU A 134 -1.99 -9.02 -1.89
N ILE A 135 -2.80 -8.02 -2.19
CA ILE A 135 -4.11 -7.83 -1.60
C ILE A 135 -5.17 -8.04 -2.67
N ASP A 136 -6.20 -8.83 -2.35
CA ASP A 136 -7.37 -8.97 -3.19
C ASP A 136 -8.17 -7.66 -3.18
N PHE A 137 -8.29 -7.02 -4.35
CA PHE A 137 -9.00 -5.73 -4.49
C PHE A 137 -10.49 -5.80 -4.09
N SER A 138 -11.09 -6.99 -4.08
CA SER A 138 -12.49 -7.19 -3.66
C SER A 138 -12.65 -7.28 -2.14
N GLU A 139 -11.57 -7.48 -1.40
CA GLU A 139 -11.56 -7.61 0.06
C GLU A 139 -10.79 -6.47 0.76
N GLY A 140 -9.81 -5.90 0.09
CA GLY A 140 -8.91 -4.92 0.67
C GLY A 140 -8.00 -5.50 1.75
N LEU A 141 -7.49 -4.64 2.61
CA LEU A 141 -6.62 -5.02 3.74
C LEU A 141 -7.40 -5.81 4.79
N THR A 142 -7.33 -7.14 4.74
CA THR A 142 -8.01 -8.03 5.69
C THR A 142 -7.34 -8.08 7.07
N ASN A 143 -8.04 -8.59 8.07
CA ASN A 143 -7.45 -8.85 9.40
C ASN A 143 -6.27 -9.81 9.31
N LYS A 144 -6.39 -10.86 8.50
CA LYS A 144 -5.32 -11.85 8.29
C LYS A 144 -4.05 -11.18 7.73
N ILE A 145 -4.20 -10.32 6.72
CA ILE A 145 -3.08 -9.60 6.12
C ILE A 145 -2.48 -8.58 7.10
N SER A 146 -3.32 -7.85 7.84
CA SER A 146 -2.80 -6.88 8.82
C SER A 146 -2.00 -7.56 9.93
N LEU A 147 -2.42 -8.74 10.39
CA LEU A 147 -1.66 -9.52 11.36
C LEU A 147 -0.34 -10.05 10.77
N TYR A 148 -0.37 -10.51 9.52
CA TYR A 148 0.85 -10.96 8.81
C TYR A 148 1.85 -9.82 8.62
N ALA A 149 1.37 -8.66 8.19
CA ALA A 149 2.17 -7.44 8.04
C ALA A 149 2.83 -7.02 9.36
N PHE A 150 2.07 -7.03 10.45
CA PHE A 150 2.60 -6.76 11.79
C PHE A 150 3.73 -7.73 12.16
N LYS A 151 3.54 -9.02 11.93
CA LYS A 151 4.55 -10.04 12.24
C LYS A 151 5.82 -9.88 11.41
N LEU A 152 5.69 -9.60 10.11
CA LEU A 152 6.84 -9.34 9.23
C LEU A 152 7.67 -8.14 9.70
N LEU A 153 7.01 -7.02 10.01
CA LEU A 153 7.70 -5.80 10.45
C LEU A 153 8.35 -5.92 11.82
N ASN A 154 7.96 -6.89 12.63
CA ASN A 154 8.51 -7.13 13.96
C ASN A 154 9.36 -8.42 14.07
N ASP A 155 9.73 -9.04 12.97
CA ASP A 155 10.52 -10.29 12.93
C ASP A 155 9.90 -11.45 13.73
N LEU A 156 8.58 -11.58 13.70
CA LEU A 156 7.85 -12.63 14.42
C LEU A 156 7.54 -13.87 13.57
N ILE A 157 7.97 -13.86 12.33
CA ILE A 157 7.90 -14.97 11.37
C ILE A 157 9.13 -15.01 10.48
#